data_918a9c496dcb0c0a7dbe775b0c6c4e93
#
_entry.id   918a9c496dcb0c0a7dbe775b0c6c4e93
#
_cell.length_a   1.000
_cell.length_b   1.000
_cell.length_c   1.000
_cell.angle_alpha   90.00
_cell.angle_beta   90.00
_cell.angle_gamma   90.00
#
_symmetry.space_group_name_H-M   'P 1'
#
loop_
_entity.id
_entity.type
_entity.pdbx_description
1 polymer ?
#
loop_
_entity_poly.entity_id
_entity_poly.type
_entity_poly.pdbx_seq_one_letter_code
_entity_poly.pdbx_strand_id
1 'polypeptide(L)'
;MISCVLWAGLAASVAWMFAFPSLGRDIGVSLSIGMLTLFVGAIVSSFSLRYMRSDQRSTRFFLMLGLLVASVLITVFSANLLILAVAWCTSSVLLAKLVGHCADWDEALAAKRRTQLAFAIGDVSLVAALSILGWQAGTLQLEVVLSTVSEIPAPL
;
A
#
# COMPACT_ATOMS: atom_id res chain seq x y z
N MET A 1 -8.93 12.59 13.99
CA MET A 1 -9.09 11.15 14.29
C MET A 1 -8.08 10.28 13.53
N ILE A 2 -8.05 10.28 12.18
CA ILE A 2 -7.16 9.41 11.37
C ILE A 2 -5.67 9.64 11.71
N SER A 3 -5.24 10.89 11.85
CA SER A 3 -3.85 11.19 12.25
C SER A 3 -3.47 10.56 13.60
N CYS A 4 -4.33 10.64 14.61
CA CYS A 4 -4.08 10.01 15.91
C CYS A 4 -3.99 8.48 15.80
N VAL A 5 -4.85 7.87 14.97
CA VAL A 5 -4.84 6.42 14.73
C VAL A 5 -3.53 5.98 14.07
N LEU A 6 -3.05 6.74 13.07
CA LEU A 6 -1.78 6.44 12.38
C LEU A 6 -0.57 6.57 13.33
N TRP A 7 -0.53 7.62 14.16
CA TRP A 7 0.52 7.77 15.18
C TRP A 7 0.47 6.68 16.25
N ALA A 8 -0.74 6.30 16.69
CA ALA A 8 -0.92 5.19 17.63
C ALA A 8 -0.50 3.85 17.02
N GLY A 9 -0.83 3.60 15.76
CA GLY A 9 -0.40 2.41 15.02
C GLY A 9 1.12 2.33 14.89
N LEU A 10 1.77 3.46 14.58
CA LEU A 10 3.23 3.54 14.52
C LEU A 10 3.86 3.25 15.90
N ALA A 11 3.36 3.87 16.95
CA ALA A 11 3.88 3.65 18.31
C ALA A 11 3.70 2.18 18.73
N ALA A 12 2.54 1.58 18.43
CA ALA A 12 2.27 0.18 18.72
C ALA A 12 3.21 -0.77 17.96
N SER A 13 3.47 -0.51 16.67
CA SER A 13 4.36 -1.35 15.86
C SER A 13 5.82 -1.24 16.33
N VAL A 14 6.28 -0.05 16.73
CA VAL A 14 7.61 0.16 17.32
C VAL A 14 7.72 -0.57 18.66
N ALA A 15 6.72 -0.42 19.54
CA ALA A 15 6.69 -1.11 20.83
C ALA A 15 6.71 -2.65 20.67
N TRP A 16 5.95 -3.17 19.68
CA TRP A 16 5.94 -4.60 19.36
C TRP A 16 7.31 -5.11 18.92
N MET A 17 8.03 -4.36 18.08
CA MET A 17 9.37 -4.73 17.64
C MET A 17 10.37 -4.85 18.79
N PHE A 18 10.29 -3.96 19.79
CA PHE A 18 11.13 -4.02 20.97
C PHE A 18 10.72 -5.13 21.95
N ALA A 19 9.43 -5.45 22.04
CA ALA A 19 8.92 -6.48 22.94
C ALA A 19 9.22 -7.92 22.45
N PHE A 20 9.28 -8.13 21.12
CA PHE A 20 9.43 -9.45 20.51
C PHE A 20 10.56 -9.48 19.46
N PRO A 21 11.83 -9.33 19.85
CA PRO A 21 12.93 -9.24 18.89
C PRO A 21 13.19 -10.53 18.09
N SER A 22 12.79 -11.68 18.60
CA SER A 22 12.92 -12.97 17.91
C SER A 22 11.93 -13.12 16.75
N LEU A 23 10.68 -12.68 16.94
CA LEU A 23 9.65 -12.67 15.87
C LEU A 23 9.94 -11.63 14.80
N GLY A 24 10.58 -10.51 15.17
CA GLY A 24 10.92 -9.41 14.26
C GLY A 24 11.97 -9.77 13.21
N ARG A 25 12.66 -10.90 13.36
CA ARG A 25 13.69 -11.31 12.41
C ARG A 25 13.10 -11.94 11.15
N ASP A 26 12.05 -12.74 11.30
CA ASP A 26 11.40 -13.44 10.19
C ASP A 26 10.43 -12.51 9.42
N ILE A 27 9.84 -11.52 10.11
CA ILE A 27 8.91 -10.55 9.51
C ILE A 27 9.55 -9.15 9.35
N GLY A 28 10.86 -9.05 9.55
CA GLY A 28 11.57 -7.77 9.69
C GLY A 28 11.39 -6.81 8.52
N VAL A 29 11.42 -7.33 7.28
CA VAL A 29 11.25 -6.50 6.08
C VAL A 29 9.82 -5.96 5.99
N SER A 30 8.82 -6.83 6.13
CA SER A 30 7.40 -6.43 6.08
C SER A 30 7.06 -5.45 7.21
N LEU A 31 7.58 -5.69 8.41
CA LEU A 31 7.39 -4.80 9.55
C LEU A 31 8.02 -3.42 9.31
N SER A 32 9.24 -3.38 8.75
CA SER A 32 9.94 -2.13 8.43
C SER A 32 9.18 -1.30 7.38
N ILE A 33 8.68 -1.95 6.33
CA ILE A 33 7.85 -1.29 5.30
C ILE A 33 6.53 -0.81 5.90
N GLY A 34 5.88 -1.62 6.73
CA GLY A 34 4.67 -1.24 7.44
C GLY A 34 4.85 -0.02 8.35
N MET A 35 5.95 0.02 9.13
CA MET A 35 6.31 1.18 9.96
C MET A 35 6.56 2.43 9.13
N LEU A 36 7.30 2.30 8.02
CA LEU A 36 7.54 3.41 7.10
C LEU A 36 6.24 3.94 6.52
N THR A 37 5.33 3.05 6.12
CA THR A 37 4.00 3.42 5.60
C THR A 37 3.18 4.19 6.63
N LEU A 38 3.13 3.72 7.88
CA LEU A 38 2.44 4.40 8.97
C LEU A 38 3.07 5.75 9.29
N PHE A 39 4.40 5.84 9.30
CA PHE A 39 5.13 7.08 9.54
C PHE A 39 4.83 8.14 8.50
N VAL A 40 4.95 7.79 7.21
CA VAL A 40 4.64 8.71 6.10
C VAL A 40 3.16 9.11 6.15
N GLY A 41 2.25 8.16 6.35
CA GLY A 41 0.81 8.44 6.47
C GLY A 41 0.49 9.37 7.65
N ALA A 42 1.15 9.19 8.79
CA ALA A 42 0.99 10.04 9.97
C ALA A 42 1.49 11.48 9.72
N ILE A 43 2.66 11.64 9.06
CA ILE A 43 3.18 12.96 8.69
C ILE A 43 2.24 13.64 7.71
N VAL A 44 1.87 12.98 6.62
CA VAL A 44 0.98 13.55 5.59
C VAL A 44 -0.36 13.95 6.20
N SER A 45 -0.97 13.10 7.02
CA SER A 45 -2.24 13.42 7.67
C SER A 45 -2.12 14.60 8.64
N SER A 46 -1.03 14.68 9.40
CA SER A 46 -0.79 15.78 10.35
C SER A 46 -0.58 17.12 9.64
N PHE A 47 0.16 17.10 8.54
CA PHE A 47 0.36 18.29 7.71
C PHE A 47 -0.94 18.74 7.04
N SER A 48 -1.68 17.79 6.48
CA SER A 48 -2.95 18.06 5.79
C SER A 48 -4.03 18.62 6.73
N LEU A 49 -4.02 18.27 8.02
CA LEU A 49 -4.93 18.86 9.01
C LEU A 49 -4.82 20.39 9.12
N ARG A 50 -3.60 20.93 8.94
CA ARG A 50 -3.39 22.39 8.94
C ARG A 50 -3.79 23.03 7.63
N TYR A 51 -3.47 22.37 6.52
CA TYR A 51 -3.68 22.91 5.17
C TYR A 51 -5.17 22.88 4.76
N MET A 52 -5.90 21.81 5.13
CA MET A 52 -7.29 21.59 4.69
C MET A 52 -8.34 22.07 5.70
N ARG A 53 -7.98 22.94 6.64
CA ARG A 53 -8.87 23.38 7.74
C ARG A 53 -10.13 24.12 7.26
N SER A 54 -10.07 24.75 6.08
CA SER A 54 -11.18 25.50 5.46
C SER A 54 -11.84 24.74 4.29
N ASP A 55 -11.37 23.54 3.94
CA ASP A 55 -11.92 22.78 2.82
C ASP A 55 -13.09 21.89 3.28
N GLN A 56 -14.27 22.08 2.67
CA GLN A 56 -15.44 21.23 2.91
C GLN A 56 -15.23 19.77 2.50
N ARG A 57 -14.26 19.50 1.62
CA ARG A 57 -13.93 18.16 1.13
C ARG A 57 -12.85 17.44 1.97
N SER A 58 -12.42 18.04 3.08
CA SER A 58 -11.36 17.50 3.96
C SER A 58 -11.66 16.09 4.47
N THR A 59 -12.89 15.81 4.86
CA THR A 59 -13.29 14.47 5.34
C THR A 59 -13.07 13.38 4.29
N ARG A 60 -13.40 13.67 3.02
CA ARG A 60 -13.20 12.74 1.91
C ARG A 60 -11.71 12.48 1.65
N PHE A 61 -10.88 13.51 1.75
CA PHE A 61 -9.43 13.38 1.64
C PHE A 61 -8.87 12.46 2.70
N PHE A 62 -9.22 12.67 3.97
CA PHE A 62 -8.72 11.85 5.08
C PHE A 62 -9.20 10.40 4.99
N LEU A 63 -10.45 10.16 4.56
CA LEU A 63 -10.95 8.81 4.31
C LEU A 63 -10.13 8.10 3.22
N MET A 64 -9.87 8.78 2.09
CA MET A 64 -9.06 8.20 1.01
C MET A 64 -7.62 7.94 1.45
N LEU A 65 -7.03 8.84 2.25
CA LEU A 65 -5.68 8.66 2.80
C LEU A 65 -5.64 7.47 3.77
N GLY A 66 -6.61 7.34 4.65
CA GLY A 66 -6.70 6.20 5.57
C GLY A 66 -6.87 4.86 4.84
N LEU A 67 -7.74 4.83 3.81
CA LEU A 67 -7.93 3.65 2.96
C LEU A 67 -6.66 3.32 2.16
N LEU A 68 -5.93 4.34 1.68
CA LEU A 68 -4.64 4.15 1.01
C LEU A 68 -3.63 3.48 1.93
N VAL A 69 -3.44 3.99 3.14
CA VAL A 69 -2.53 3.40 4.12
C VAL A 69 -2.95 1.97 4.46
N ALA A 70 -4.25 1.74 4.67
CA ALA A 70 -4.78 0.40 4.96
C ALA A 70 -4.52 -0.57 3.79
N SER A 71 -4.75 -0.15 2.53
CA SER A 71 -4.51 -1.01 1.37
C SER A 71 -3.03 -1.35 1.21
N VAL A 72 -2.11 -0.40 1.46
CA VAL A 72 -0.66 -0.67 1.44
C VAL A 72 -0.27 -1.65 2.55
N LEU A 73 -0.80 -1.50 3.77
CA LEU A 73 -0.54 -2.45 4.85
C LEU A 73 -1.07 -3.85 4.52
N ILE A 74 -2.27 -3.96 3.94
CA ILE A 74 -2.80 -5.25 3.48
C ILE A 74 -1.88 -5.87 2.43
N THR A 75 -1.35 -5.10 1.49
CA THR A 75 -0.39 -5.59 0.49
C THR A 75 0.87 -6.14 1.15
N VAL A 76 1.44 -5.42 2.12
CA VAL A 76 2.70 -5.78 2.79
C VAL A 76 2.57 -7.05 3.64
N PHE A 77 1.42 -7.25 4.29
CA PHE A 77 1.18 -8.38 5.18
C PHE A 77 0.37 -9.51 4.52
N SER A 78 0.09 -9.42 3.23
CA SER A 78 -0.69 -10.43 2.53
C SER A 78 0.14 -11.68 2.25
N ALA A 79 -0.37 -12.84 2.66
CA ALA A 79 0.16 -14.16 2.32
C ALA A 79 -0.51 -14.76 1.07
N ASN A 80 -1.48 -14.07 0.45
CA ASN A 80 -2.25 -14.55 -0.68
C ASN A 80 -2.09 -13.61 -1.88
N LEU A 81 -1.70 -14.18 -3.03
CA LEU A 81 -1.49 -13.44 -4.30
C LEU A 81 -2.70 -12.63 -4.74
N LEU A 82 -3.91 -13.16 -4.56
CA LEU A 82 -5.13 -12.46 -4.97
C LEU A 82 -5.40 -11.24 -4.08
N ILE A 83 -5.25 -11.39 -2.76
CA ILE A 83 -5.41 -10.29 -1.81
C ILE A 83 -4.35 -9.22 -2.07
N LEU A 84 -3.10 -9.62 -2.32
CA LEU A 84 -2.01 -8.73 -2.69
C LEU A 84 -2.34 -7.93 -3.95
N ALA A 85 -2.77 -8.59 -5.03
CA ALA A 85 -3.13 -7.94 -6.28
C ALA A 85 -4.28 -6.92 -6.10
N VAL A 86 -5.36 -7.31 -5.41
CA VAL A 86 -6.51 -6.44 -5.16
C VAL A 86 -6.12 -5.23 -4.29
N ALA A 87 -5.37 -5.45 -3.22
CA ALA A 87 -4.92 -4.39 -2.34
C ALA A 87 -3.98 -3.41 -3.05
N TRP A 88 -3.08 -3.93 -3.88
CA TRP A 88 -2.19 -3.12 -4.73
C TRP A 88 -2.97 -2.24 -5.70
N CYS A 89 -3.84 -2.82 -6.54
CA CYS A 89 -4.66 -2.06 -7.49
C CYS A 89 -5.55 -1.02 -6.78
N THR A 90 -6.07 -1.37 -5.58
CA THR A 90 -6.84 -0.43 -4.76
C THR A 90 -6.00 0.76 -4.34
N SER A 91 -4.74 0.54 -3.90
CA SER A 91 -3.83 1.61 -3.52
C SER A 91 -3.50 2.55 -4.69
N SER A 92 -3.28 2.01 -5.89
CA SER A 92 -3.04 2.77 -7.13
C SER A 92 -4.21 3.70 -7.46
N VAL A 93 -5.44 3.18 -7.39
CA VAL A 93 -6.66 3.97 -7.65
C VAL A 93 -6.86 5.06 -6.59
N LEU A 94 -6.63 4.75 -5.32
CA LEU A 94 -6.77 5.72 -4.23
C LEU A 94 -5.74 6.83 -4.33
N LEU A 95 -4.49 6.49 -4.65
CA LEU A 95 -3.42 7.47 -4.85
C LEU A 95 -3.73 8.41 -6.03
N ALA A 96 -4.18 7.87 -7.15
CA ALA A 96 -4.59 8.68 -8.29
C ALA A 96 -5.78 9.62 -7.97
N LYS A 97 -6.72 9.17 -7.12
CA LYS A 97 -7.82 10.02 -6.62
C LYS A 97 -7.33 11.11 -5.68
N LEU A 98 -6.33 10.83 -4.85
CA LEU A 98 -5.71 11.82 -3.96
C LEU A 98 -4.95 12.89 -4.75
N VAL A 99 -4.20 12.51 -5.79
CA VAL A 99 -3.51 13.45 -6.69
C VAL A 99 -4.51 14.41 -7.35
N GLY A 100 -5.68 13.92 -7.75
CA GLY A 100 -6.74 14.74 -8.35
C GLY A 100 -7.78 15.23 -7.35
N HIS A 101 -7.41 15.46 -6.09
CA HIS A 101 -8.36 15.90 -5.06
C HIS A 101 -8.99 17.26 -5.37
N CYS A 102 -8.18 18.21 -5.86
CA CYS A 102 -8.63 19.54 -6.31
C CYS A 102 -9.15 19.45 -7.76
N ALA A 103 -10.39 18.99 -7.93
CA ALA A 103 -10.99 18.78 -9.25
C ALA A 103 -11.24 20.10 -10.03
N ASP A 104 -11.15 21.23 -9.36
CA ASP A 104 -11.37 22.55 -9.96
C ASP A 104 -10.12 23.10 -10.70
N TRP A 105 -9.00 22.38 -10.64
CA TRP A 105 -7.75 22.72 -11.31
C TRP A 105 -7.48 21.79 -12.49
N ASP A 106 -7.36 22.35 -13.68
CA ASP A 106 -7.10 21.60 -14.92
C ASP A 106 -5.77 20.82 -14.85
N GLU A 107 -4.75 21.41 -14.22
CA GLU A 107 -3.46 20.78 -14.00
C GLU A 107 -3.56 19.55 -13.09
N ALA A 108 -4.38 19.61 -12.04
CA ALA A 108 -4.61 18.48 -11.14
C ALA A 108 -5.36 17.34 -11.85
N LEU A 109 -6.31 17.67 -12.73
CA LEU A 109 -7.01 16.69 -13.56
C LEU A 109 -6.07 16.04 -14.59
N ALA A 110 -5.19 16.82 -15.21
CA ALA A 110 -4.19 16.32 -16.14
C ALA A 110 -3.18 15.40 -15.43
N ALA A 111 -2.70 15.79 -14.24
CA ALA A 111 -1.84 14.98 -13.41
C ALA A 111 -2.51 13.67 -13.00
N LYS A 112 -3.77 13.71 -12.56
CA LYS A 112 -4.56 12.51 -12.23
C LYS A 112 -4.64 11.54 -13.39
N ARG A 113 -4.96 12.02 -14.60
CA ARG A 113 -5.07 11.17 -15.80
C ARG A 113 -3.74 10.48 -16.13
N ARG A 114 -2.63 11.23 -16.09
CA ARG A 114 -1.29 10.68 -16.32
C ARG A 114 -0.92 9.63 -15.28
N THR A 115 -1.18 9.91 -14.00
CA THR A 115 -0.96 8.99 -12.89
C THR A 115 -1.81 7.72 -13.04
N GLN A 116 -3.10 7.85 -13.40
CA GLN A 116 -3.96 6.69 -13.62
C GLN A 116 -3.49 5.81 -14.78
N LEU A 117 -3.04 6.40 -15.89
CA LEU A 117 -2.51 5.64 -17.03
C LEU A 117 -1.22 4.91 -16.66
N ALA A 118 -0.30 5.58 -15.97
CA ALA A 118 0.95 4.95 -15.53
C ALA A 118 0.69 3.77 -14.57
N PHE A 119 -0.20 3.96 -13.60
CA PHE A 119 -0.58 2.89 -12.68
C PHE A 119 -1.33 1.76 -13.38
N ALA A 120 -2.26 2.06 -14.30
CA ALA A 120 -3.00 1.02 -15.01
C ALA A 120 -2.07 0.08 -15.79
N ILE A 121 -1.02 0.61 -16.43
CA ILE A 121 -0.02 -0.21 -17.12
C ILE A 121 0.73 -1.09 -16.12
N GLY A 122 1.17 -0.53 -15.00
CA GLY A 122 1.86 -1.27 -13.94
C GLY A 122 0.97 -2.33 -13.29
N ASP A 123 -0.27 -1.98 -12.98
CA ASP A 123 -1.24 -2.87 -12.34
C ASP A 123 -1.59 -4.07 -13.25
N VAL A 124 -1.81 -3.82 -14.56
CA VAL A 124 -2.05 -4.90 -15.54
C VAL A 124 -0.84 -5.83 -15.62
N SER A 125 0.37 -5.27 -15.68
CA SER A 125 1.60 -6.06 -15.74
C SER A 125 1.79 -6.91 -14.47
N LEU A 126 1.52 -6.33 -13.31
CA LEU A 126 1.61 -7.03 -12.02
C LEU A 126 0.58 -8.17 -11.94
N VAL A 127 -0.68 -7.88 -12.24
CA VAL A 127 -1.77 -8.87 -12.22
C VAL A 127 -1.47 -10.01 -13.19
N ALA A 128 -0.98 -9.71 -14.39
CA ALA A 128 -0.57 -10.73 -15.36
C ALA A 128 0.56 -11.62 -14.81
N ALA A 129 1.60 -11.02 -14.23
CA ALA A 129 2.71 -11.76 -13.62
C ALA A 129 2.24 -12.66 -12.46
N LEU A 130 1.44 -12.13 -11.54
CA LEU A 130 0.90 -12.89 -10.41
C LEU A 130 -0.04 -14.03 -10.87
N SER A 131 -0.81 -13.81 -11.95
CA SER A 131 -1.68 -14.83 -12.54
C SER A 131 -0.87 -15.98 -13.15
N ILE A 132 0.22 -15.67 -13.86
CA ILE A 132 1.13 -16.68 -14.42
C ILE A 132 1.79 -17.48 -13.30
N LEU A 133 2.30 -16.82 -12.27
CA LEU A 133 2.93 -17.47 -11.12
C LEU A 133 1.94 -18.38 -10.37
N GLY A 134 0.74 -17.90 -10.10
CA GLY A 134 -0.32 -18.69 -9.46
C GLY A 134 -0.74 -19.90 -10.29
N TRP A 135 -0.81 -19.74 -11.62
CA TRP A 135 -1.10 -20.84 -12.54
C TRP A 135 0.00 -21.92 -12.50
N GLN A 136 1.27 -21.52 -12.59
CA GLN A 136 2.41 -22.46 -12.57
C GLN A 136 2.52 -23.20 -11.24
N ALA A 137 2.32 -22.51 -10.13
CA ALA A 137 2.39 -23.09 -8.80
C ALA A 137 1.13 -23.89 -8.41
N GLY A 138 0.02 -23.75 -9.14
CA GLY A 138 -1.27 -24.37 -8.80
C GLY A 138 -1.88 -23.90 -7.49
N THR A 139 -1.38 -22.80 -6.92
CA THR A 139 -1.82 -22.24 -5.63
C THR A 139 -1.71 -20.70 -5.63
N LEU A 140 -2.52 -20.10 -4.74
CA LEU A 140 -2.48 -18.65 -4.52
C LEU A 140 -1.72 -18.26 -3.24
N GLN A 141 -1.14 -19.22 -2.54
CA GLN A 141 -0.35 -18.96 -1.34
C GLN A 141 1.06 -18.52 -1.70
N LEU A 142 1.43 -17.33 -1.25
CA LEU A 142 2.70 -16.67 -1.60
C LEU A 142 3.92 -17.52 -1.21
N GLU A 143 3.90 -18.13 -0.03
CA GLU A 143 5.02 -18.96 0.46
C GLU A 143 5.28 -20.18 -0.44
N VAL A 144 4.21 -20.87 -0.87
CA VAL A 144 4.31 -22.02 -1.75
C VAL A 144 4.79 -21.62 -3.15
N VAL A 145 4.31 -20.48 -3.65
CA VAL A 145 4.77 -19.96 -4.94
C VAL A 145 6.26 -19.60 -4.89
N LEU A 146 6.71 -18.95 -3.82
CA LEU A 146 8.13 -18.59 -3.67
C LEU A 146 9.02 -19.82 -3.54
N SER A 147 8.61 -20.86 -2.83
CA SER A 147 9.37 -22.10 -2.73
C SER A 147 9.50 -22.81 -4.08
N THR A 148 8.41 -22.86 -4.85
CA THR A 148 8.41 -23.45 -6.21
C THR A 148 9.34 -22.68 -7.17
N VAL A 149 9.34 -21.34 -7.10
CA VAL A 149 10.21 -20.52 -7.94
C VAL A 149 11.69 -20.68 -7.55
N SER A 150 11.99 -20.87 -6.26
CA SER A 150 13.38 -21.05 -5.81
C SER A 150 14.02 -22.37 -6.27
N GLU A 151 13.21 -23.37 -6.63
CA GLU A 151 13.66 -24.67 -7.16
C GLU A 151 13.94 -24.65 -8.67
N ILE A 152 13.56 -23.57 -9.39
CA ILE A 152 13.84 -23.44 -10.83
C ILE A 152 15.32 -23.06 -10.97
N PRO A 153 16.17 -23.94 -11.57
CA PRO A 153 17.57 -23.60 -11.77
C PRO A 153 17.67 -22.37 -12.68
N ALA A 154 18.46 -21.37 -12.24
CA ALA A 154 18.71 -20.17 -13.04
C ALA A 154 19.23 -20.59 -14.42
N PRO A 155 18.69 -20.08 -15.52
CA PRO A 155 19.25 -20.32 -16.84
C PRO A 155 20.66 -19.69 -16.86
N LEU A 156 21.66 -20.53 -17.14
CA LEU A 156 23.09 -20.16 -17.31
C LEU A 156 23.25 -19.18 -18.46
#